data_4d5c21135329355e245cf9aa6aceb63d
#
_entry.id   4d5c21135329355e245cf9aa6aceb63d
#
_cell.length_a   1.000
_cell.length_b   1.000
_cell.length_c   1.000
_cell.angle_alpha   90.00
_cell.angle_beta   90.00
_cell.angle_gamma   90.00
#
_symmetry.space_group_name_H-M   'P 1'
#
loop_
_entity.id
_entity.type
_entity.pdbx_description
1 polymer ?
#
loop_
_entity_poly.entity_id
_entity_poly.type
_entity_poly.pdbx_seq_one_letter_code
_entity_poly.pdbx_strand_id
1 'polypeptide(L)'
;MMTKNKKTLINRIASGVIIAIPSILFGGWLSFNFFANNSANTMAVTTDEAEPMYWVAPMDANFRRDKPGLSPMGMELVPVYKNGSANDAEVGTVTINPSIVNNIGVRTEKVKNSHLQTQIKTVGYVNYNQDKLVHIHPRVKGWIETLNINSVGETVTKGQAIYSLYSPELVNAQEEFVLALSRKNTRLIKAAKNRLLALNIPNEAIAELQRSRKVKQQVTFYAPQSGVVENLSIREGFYVQPGTMLFSIGDLTEVWVEAEVLERQAGFVFVDDNVAMTLDFLPGKTWQGKVDYIYPTLDSQTRTMKVRLRFDNKNFALKPNMFAQVIIDGKPSAETIVIPKEALIRTGTQDRVVLALGDGQFKSIAVDVGRSDGKQIEILAGLSASDTIVTSAQFLLDSESSKTSDFKRMSAMDMDMDMDMDLDMENTSQPVAHAQVTGIINSIDSDTRIANISRGPIEKWQRPAATLDFFIANNIALAQLSAGMEIDFTFAIENGEFTVITLHDLSLIHI
;
A
#
# COMPACT_ATOMS: atom_id res chain seq x y z
N MET A 1 -33.04 22.70 62.66
CA MET A 1 -33.16 22.80 61.20
C MET A 1 -32.97 21.43 60.58
N MET A 2 -33.75 20.41 61.02
CA MET A 2 -33.52 19.00 60.67
C MET A 2 -34.86 18.24 60.65
N THR A 3 -35.85 18.66 59.84
CA THR A 3 -37.13 17.95 59.72
C THR A 3 -37.78 18.04 58.33
N LYS A 4 -37.12 18.61 57.33
CA LYS A 4 -37.73 18.79 55.98
C LYS A 4 -37.33 17.70 54.94
N ASN A 5 -36.33 16.85 55.19
CA ASN A 5 -35.85 15.86 54.21
C ASN A 5 -36.44 14.45 54.33
N LYS A 6 -37.23 14.13 55.37
CA LYS A 6 -37.85 12.79 55.50
C LYS A 6 -39.14 12.62 54.71
N LYS A 7 -39.89 13.69 54.46
CA LYS A 7 -41.17 13.61 53.72
C LYS A 7 -41.01 13.46 52.22
N THR A 8 -39.92 13.93 51.62
CA THR A 8 -39.63 13.79 50.18
C THR A 8 -39.13 12.40 49.79
N LEU A 9 -38.52 11.67 50.71
CA LEU A 9 -38.03 10.30 50.46
C LEU A 9 -39.16 9.27 50.45
N ILE A 10 -40.16 9.43 51.37
CA ILE A 10 -41.31 8.52 51.48
C ILE A 10 -42.27 8.67 50.28
N ASN A 11 -42.45 9.88 49.74
CA ASN A 11 -43.32 10.09 48.57
C ASN A 11 -42.66 9.58 47.26
N ARG A 12 -41.32 9.50 47.18
CA ARG A 12 -40.63 8.92 46.00
C ARG A 12 -40.67 7.38 45.99
N ILE A 13 -40.69 6.74 47.17
CA ILE A 13 -40.77 5.27 47.26
C ILE A 13 -42.23 4.82 47.02
N ALA A 14 -43.24 5.54 47.51
CA ALA A 14 -44.65 5.25 47.27
C ALA A 14 -45.04 5.39 45.80
N SER A 15 -44.50 6.38 45.05
CA SER A 15 -44.76 6.54 43.61
C SER A 15 -44.12 5.46 42.77
N GLY A 16 -42.95 4.91 43.16
CA GLY A 16 -42.27 3.83 42.47
C GLY A 16 -43.00 2.48 42.55
N VAL A 17 -43.62 2.17 43.68
CA VAL A 17 -44.36 0.91 43.90
C VAL A 17 -45.70 0.90 43.16
N ILE A 18 -46.39 2.04 43.01
CA ILE A 18 -47.66 2.14 42.30
C ILE A 18 -47.51 1.95 40.77
N ILE A 19 -46.35 2.27 40.20
CA ILE A 19 -46.10 2.09 38.77
C ILE A 19 -45.54 0.69 38.46
N ALA A 20 -44.85 0.01 39.39
CA ALA A 20 -44.22 -1.29 39.16
C ALA A 20 -45.22 -2.45 39.09
N ILE A 21 -46.30 -2.43 39.90
CA ILE A 21 -47.32 -3.52 39.96
C ILE A 21 -48.13 -3.65 38.65
N PRO A 22 -48.66 -2.59 38.03
CA PRO A 22 -49.38 -2.72 36.76
C PRO A 22 -48.46 -3.10 35.59
N SER A 23 -47.18 -2.75 35.63
CA SER A 23 -46.23 -3.10 34.57
C SER A 23 -45.89 -4.60 34.57
N ILE A 24 -45.81 -5.24 35.76
CA ILE A 24 -45.57 -6.69 35.87
C ILE A 24 -46.80 -7.49 35.43
N LEU A 25 -48.01 -7.03 35.76
CA LEU A 25 -49.25 -7.68 35.33
C LEU A 25 -49.50 -7.52 33.84
N PHE A 26 -49.17 -6.36 33.26
CA PHE A 26 -49.28 -6.13 31.81
C PHE A 26 -48.26 -6.89 31.02
N GLY A 27 -46.99 -7.00 31.49
CA GLY A 27 -45.95 -7.83 30.91
C GLY A 27 -46.26 -9.32 30.95
N GLY A 28 -46.83 -9.80 32.07
CA GLY A 28 -47.28 -11.19 32.22
C GLY A 28 -48.48 -11.54 31.31
N TRP A 29 -49.42 -10.62 31.14
CA TRP A 29 -50.56 -10.80 30.23
C TRP A 29 -50.17 -10.78 28.76
N LEU A 30 -49.22 -9.93 28.35
CA LEU A 30 -48.66 -9.92 27.00
C LEU A 30 -47.86 -11.21 26.69
N SER A 31 -47.03 -11.69 27.64
CA SER A 31 -46.30 -12.95 27.49
C SER A 31 -47.26 -14.14 27.37
N PHE A 32 -48.30 -14.20 28.18
CA PHE A 32 -49.27 -15.30 28.15
C PHE A 32 -50.04 -15.34 26.82
N ASN A 33 -50.45 -14.20 26.29
CA ASN A 33 -51.11 -14.16 24.98
C ASN A 33 -50.17 -14.46 23.79
N PHE A 34 -48.90 -14.15 23.93
CA PHE A 34 -47.93 -14.43 22.86
C PHE A 34 -47.53 -15.92 22.81
N PHE A 35 -47.49 -16.61 23.95
CA PHE A 35 -47.22 -18.05 24.02
C PHE A 35 -48.47 -18.92 23.86
N ALA A 36 -49.68 -18.45 24.19
CA ALA A 36 -50.92 -19.22 24.07
C ALA A 36 -51.45 -19.29 22.62
N ASN A 37 -51.07 -18.37 21.73
CA ASN A 37 -51.54 -18.36 20.34
C ASN A 37 -50.60 -19.10 19.37
N ASN A 38 -49.50 -19.70 19.84
CA ASN A 38 -48.57 -20.44 18.97
C ASN A 38 -48.69 -21.98 19.06
N SER A 39 -49.82 -22.49 19.60
CA SER A 39 -50.04 -23.94 19.71
C SER A 39 -51.27 -24.39 18.93
N ALA A 40 -51.30 -24.13 17.64
CA ALA A 40 -52.16 -24.88 16.70
C ALA A 40 -51.89 -24.43 15.22
N ASN A 41 -50.80 -24.85 14.66
CA ASN A 41 -50.70 -25.16 13.24
C ASN A 41 -49.53 -26.13 13.03
N THR A 42 -49.76 -27.36 13.42
CA THR A 42 -49.00 -28.48 12.92
C THR A 42 -49.52 -28.70 11.48
N MET A 43 -49.00 -27.90 10.53
CA MET A 43 -48.96 -28.36 9.16
C MET A 43 -47.98 -29.54 9.14
N ALA A 44 -48.50 -30.71 8.84
CA ALA A 44 -47.72 -31.85 8.41
C ALA A 44 -46.85 -31.40 7.22
N VAL A 45 -45.60 -31.05 7.50
CA VAL A 45 -44.58 -31.05 6.50
C VAL A 45 -44.44 -32.54 6.14
N THR A 46 -45.00 -32.94 5.05
CA THR A 46 -44.53 -34.13 4.30
C THR A 46 -43.08 -33.82 3.99
N THR A 47 -42.18 -34.18 4.86
CA THR A 47 -40.77 -34.43 4.49
C THR A 47 -40.88 -35.56 3.45
N ASP A 48 -40.63 -35.22 2.21
CA ASP A 48 -40.11 -36.19 1.27
C ASP A 48 -38.80 -36.67 1.93
N GLU A 49 -38.89 -37.75 2.67
CA GLU A 49 -37.71 -38.49 3.14
C GLU A 49 -37.04 -39.00 1.86
N ALA A 50 -35.97 -38.28 1.45
CA ALA A 50 -35.12 -38.73 0.39
C ALA A 50 -34.67 -40.16 0.74
N GLU A 51 -35.07 -41.14 -0.05
CA GLU A 51 -34.68 -42.54 0.13
C GLU A 51 -33.16 -42.62 0.06
N PRO A 52 -32.50 -43.20 1.09
CA PRO A 52 -31.05 -43.34 1.09
C PRO A 52 -30.62 -44.28 -0.07
N MET A 53 -29.62 -43.90 -0.82
CA MET A 53 -29.09 -44.66 -1.96
C MET A 53 -28.52 -46.04 -1.51
N TYR A 54 -27.89 -46.05 -0.37
CA TYR A 54 -27.32 -47.28 0.25
C TYR A 54 -26.96 -46.95 1.71
N TRP A 55 -26.67 -48.00 2.46
CA TRP A 55 -26.27 -47.94 3.87
C TRP A 55 -24.84 -48.48 4.00
N VAL A 56 -23.98 -47.80 4.77
CA VAL A 56 -22.53 -48.12 4.92
C VAL A 56 -22.21 -48.37 6.37
N ALA A 57 -21.28 -49.30 6.64
CA ALA A 57 -20.76 -49.53 7.96
C ALA A 57 -19.80 -48.41 8.40
N PRO A 58 -19.88 -47.87 9.64
CA PRO A 58 -19.05 -46.75 10.10
C PRO A 58 -17.52 -46.99 10.07
N MET A 59 -17.09 -48.25 10.14
CA MET A 59 -15.67 -48.64 10.15
C MET A 59 -15.19 -49.32 8.85
N ASP A 60 -16.10 -49.67 7.92
CA ASP A 60 -15.75 -50.27 6.63
C ASP A 60 -16.56 -49.64 5.51
N ALA A 61 -15.99 -48.67 4.81
CA ALA A 61 -16.60 -47.94 3.72
C ALA A 61 -16.93 -48.84 2.48
N ASN A 62 -16.37 -50.03 2.39
CA ASN A 62 -16.64 -50.98 1.29
C ASN A 62 -17.83 -51.87 1.57
N PHE A 63 -18.28 -51.95 2.82
CA PHE A 63 -19.47 -52.72 3.17
C PHE A 63 -20.75 -51.88 2.93
N ARG A 64 -21.44 -52.14 1.84
CA ARG A 64 -22.65 -51.40 1.43
C ARG A 64 -23.87 -52.35 1.35
N ARG A 65 -25.03 -51.87 1.81
CA ARG A 65 -26.32 -52.56 1.66
C ARG A 65 -27.42 -51.59 1.23
N ASP A 66 -28.41 -52.10 0.50
CA ASP A 66 -29.56 -51.34 0.03
C ASP A 66 -30.67 -51.16 1.06
N LYS A 67 -30.49 -51.73 2.27
CA LYS A 67 -31.48 -51.66 3.37
C LYS A 67 -30.81 -51.42 4.71
N PRO A 68 -31.51 -50.73 5.66
CA PRO A 68 -31.03 -50.56 7.01
C PRO A 68 -30.80 -51.88 7.68
N GLY A 69 -29.77 -51.98 8.55
CA GLY A 69 -29.46 -53.18 9.28
C GLY A 69 -28.14 -53.07 10.05
N LEU A 70 -27.66 -54.19 10.55
CA LEU A 70 -26.40 -54.24 11.26
C LEU A 70 -25.26 -54.72 10.32
N SER A 71 -24.06 -54.20 10.53
CA SER A 71 -22.86 -54.72 9.89
C SER A 71 -22.50 -56.11 10.45
N PRO A 72 -21.59 -56.85 9.80
CA PRO A 72 -21.11 -58.16 10.31
C PRO A 72 -20.50 -58.08 11.72
N MET A 73 -20.12 -56.87 12.15
CA MET A 73 -19.55 -56.59 13.48
C MET A 73 -20.60 -56.06 14.48
N GLY A 74 -21.89 -56.05 14.13
CA GLY A 74 -22.99 -55.66 15.03
C GLY A 74 -23.24 -54.17 15.19
N MET A 75 -22.64 -53.29 14.36
CA MET A 75 -22.86 -51.84 14.36
C MET A 75 -23.96 -51.47 13.37
N GLU A 76 -24.79 -50.46 13.71
CA GLU A 76 -25.81 -49.95 12.83
C GLU A 76 -25.18 -49.30 11.59
N LEU A 77 -25.79 -49.54 10.42
CA LEU A 77 -25.39 -48.94 9.15
C LEU A 77 -25.91 -47.50 9.08
N VAL A 78 -25.08 -46.61 8.59
CA VAL A 78 -25.40 -45.18 8.37
C VAL A 78 -25.94 -44.98 6.98
N PRO A 79 -27.11 -44.29 6.80
CA PRO A 79 -27.67 -44.03 5.47
C PRO A 79 -26.84 -43.02 4.71
N VAL A 80 -26.57 -43.27 3.46
CA VAL A 80 -25.93 -42.35 2.52
C VAL A 80 -26.99 -41.90 1.53
N TYR A 81 -27.31 -40.62 1.53
CA TYR A 81 -28.25 -39.98 0.64
C TYR A 81 -27.51 -39.47 -0.60
N LYS A 82 -28.19 -39.46 -1.74
CA LYS A 82 -27.68 -38.78 -2.92
C LYS A 82 -27.65 -37.29 -2.63
N ASN A 83 -26.46 -36.73 -2.37
CA ASN A 83 -26.32 -35.28 -2.28
C ASN A 83 -26.86 -34.68 -3.58
N GLY A 84 -27.86 -33.79 -3.45
CA GLY A 84 -28.59 -33.24 -4.59
C GLY A 84 -27.66 -32.78 -5.70
N SER A 85 -28.06 -33.18 -6.91
CA SER A 85 -27.58 -32.77 -8.24
C SER A 85 -26.39 -31.85 -8.31
N ALA A 86 -25.22 -32.47 -8.44
CA ALA A 86 -23.99 -31.74 -8.81
C ALA A 86 -23.95 -31.37 -10.31
N ASN A 87 -25.07 -31.43 -11.04
CA ASN A 87 -25.06 -31.29 -12.50
C ASN A 87 -25.34 -29.88 -13.04
N ASP A 88 -25.73 -28.90 -12.19
CA ASP A 88 -25.94 -27.51 -12.64
C ASP A 88 -24.98 -26.49 -11.98
N ALA A 89 -24.07 -26.91 -11.10
CA ALA A 89 -23.09 -25.98 -10.52
C ALA A 89 -22.00 -25.67 -11.57
N GLU A 90 -21.84 -24.40 -11.90
CA GLU A 90 -20.74 -23.93 -12.76
C GLU A 90 -19.39 -24.47 -12.33
N VAL A 91 -18.49 -24.71 -13.29
CA VAL A 91 -17.15 -25.23 -13.05
C VAL A 91 -16.43 -24.36 -12.00
N GLY A 92 -15.88 -24.99 -10.94
CA GLY A 92 -15.20 -24.31 -9.84
C GLY A 92 -16.10 -23.90 -8.68
N THR A 93 -17.40 -24.21 -8.71
CA THR A 93 -18.28 -23.98 -7.56
C THR A 93 -18.14 -25.12 -6.55
N VAL A 94 -17.91 -24.76 -5.29
CA VAL A 94 -17.83 -25.68 -4.15
C VAL A 94 -19.02 -25.46 -3.25
N THR A 95 -19.69 -26.56 -2.88
CA THR A 95 -20.78 -26.53 -1.88
C THR A 95 -20.27 -27.04 -0.55
N ILE A 96 -20.37 -26.21 0.47
CA ILE A 96 -19.93 -26.52 1.83
C ILE A 96 -21.11 -26.51 2.76
N ASN A 97 -21.18 -27.52 3.64
CA ASN A 97 -22.27 -27.61 4.61
C ASN A 97 -22.33 -26.36 5.52
N PRO A 98 -23.50 -25.75 5.74
CA PRO A 98 -23.66 -24.54 6.55
C PRO A 98 -23.06 -24.64 7.96
N SER A 99 -23.08 -25.82 8.57
CA SER A 99 -22.45 -26.03 9.87
C SER A 99 -20.93 -25.86 9.84
N ILE A 100 -20.27 -26.30 8.75
CA ILE A 100 -18.85 -26.14 8.52
C ILE A 100 -18.53 -24.66 8.23
N VAL A 101 -19.32 -23.99 7.38
CA VAL A 101 -19.19 -22.56 7.06
C VAL A 101 -19.20 -21.72 8.33
N ASN A 102 -20.14 -22.00 9.25
CA ASN A 102 -20.22 -21.31 10.52
C ASN A 102 -19.03 -21.62 11.44
N ASN A 103 -18.56 -22.87 11.47
CA ASN A 103 -17.43 -23.28 12.33
C ASN A 103 -16.09 -22.67 11.89
N ILE A 104 -15.87 -22.50 10.60
CA ILE A 104 -14.66 -21.83 10.06
C ILE A 104 -14.78 -20.30 10.05
N GLY A 105 -15.92 -19.76 10.46
CA GLY A 105 -16.14 -18.33 10.64
C GLY A 105 -16.10 -17.53 9.33
N VAL A 106 -16.70 -18.06 8.26
CA VAL A 106 -16.81 -17.34 6.98
C VAL A 106 -17.63 -16.08 7.15
N ARG A 107 -17.04 -14.94 6.81
CA ARG A 107 -17.72 -13.65 6.72
C ARG A 107 -17.83 -13.24 5.27
N THR A 108 -18.95 -12.66 4.92
CA THR A 108 -19.23 -12.17 3.58
C THR A 108 -19.55 -10.69 3.59
N GLU A 109 -19.23 -9.99 2.54
CA GLU A 109 -19.56 -8.58 2.33
C GLU A 109 -20.06 -8.37 0.90
N LYS A 110 -21.06 -7.51 0.74
CA LYS A 110 -21.53 -7.13 -0.61
C LYS A 110 -20.57 -6.14 -1.23
N VAL A 111 -20.23 -6.39 -2.46
CA VAL A 111 -19.43 -5.48 -3.29
C VAL A 111 -20.20 -4.18 -3.48
N LYS A 112 -19.52 -3.05 -3.38
CA LYS A 112 -20.10 -1.71 -3.51
C LYS A 112 -19.30 -0.88 -4.48
N ASN A 113 -20.00 -0.04 -5.21
CA ASN A 113 -19.37 1.07 -5.91
C ASN A 113 -19.01 2.16 -4.91
N SER A 114 -17.80 2.64 -4.95
CA SER A 114 -17.31 3.72 -4.09
C SER A 114 -16.17 4.48 -4.77
N HIS A 115 -15.84 5.63 -4.22
CA HIS A 115 -14.66 6.38 -4.59
C HIS A 115 -13.50 5.96 -3.68
N LEU A 116 -12.43 5.47 -4.26
CA LEU A 116 -11.22 5.16 -3.53
C LEU A 116 -10.37 6.42 -3.41
N GLN A 117 -10.10 6.88 -2.19
CA GLN A 117 -9.21 8.00 -1.93
C GLN A 117 -7.85 7.45 -1.48
N THR A 118 -6.86 7.56 -2.35
CA THR A 118 -5.51 7.11 -2.05
C THR A 118 -4.87 8.07 -1.06
N GLN A 119 -4.53 7.58 0.14
CA GLN A 119 -3.73 8.30 1.11
C GLN A 119 -2.26 7.90 0.99
N ILE A 120 -1.41 8.88 0.72
CA ILE A 120 0.02 8.68 0.63
C ILE A 120 0.65 9.09 1.95
N LYS A 121 1.13 8.11 2.70
CA LYS A 121 1.85 8.33 3.96
C LYS A 121 3.33 8.40 3.66
N THR A 122 3.94 9.52 4.02
CA THR A 122 5.34 9.78 3.78
C THR A 122 5.95 10.60 4.92
N VAL A 123 7.21 10.90 4.78
CA VAL A 123 7.98 11.72 5.72
C VAL A 123 8.55 12.93 5.01
N GLY A 124 8.86 13.96 5.77
CA GLY A 124 9.46 15.18 5.23
C GLY A 124 10.17 15.98 6.29
N TYR A 125 10.87 17.00 5.85
CA TYR A 125 11.59 17.94 6.72
C TYR A 125 11.03 19.34 6.57
N VAL A 126 10.85 20.01 7.72
CA VAL A 126 10.45 21.42 7.74
C VAL A 126 11.65 22.26 7.30
N ASN A 127 11.45 23.15 6.34
CA ASN A 127 12.44 24.06 5.80
C ASN A 127 11.96 25.49 5.86
N TYR A 128 12.88 26.44 5.78
CA TYR A 128 12.51 27.84 5.53
C TYR A 128 11.78 27.99 4.21
N ASN A 129 10.81 28.89 4.17
CA ASN A 129 10.28 29.36 2.89
C ASN A 129 11.36 30.18 2.20
N GLN A 130 11.98 29.63 1.15
CA GLN A 130 13.08 30.26 0.44
C GLN A 130 12.66 31.54 -0.29
N ASP A 131 11.39 31.69 -0.63
CA ASP A 131 10.87 32.94 -1.24
C ASP A 131 10.87 34.11 -0.23
N LYS A 132 10.87 33.79 1.08
CA LYS A 132 10.90 34.73 2.20
C LYS A 132 12.24 34.78 2.91
N LEU A 133 13.28 34.20 2.31
CA LEU A 133 14.63 34.20 2.82
C LEU A 133 15.39 35.36 2.18
N VAL A 134 15.92 36.29 3.00
CA VAL A 134 16.70 37.44 2.52
C VAL A 134 18.16 37.26 2.93
N HIS A 135 19.03 37.23 1.93
CA HIS A 135 20.48 37.21 2.13
C HIS A 135 21.03 38.63 2.21
N ILE A 136 21.84 38.88 3.21
CA ILE A 136 22.45 40.19 3.46
C ILE A 136 23.91 40.15 2.99
N HIS A 137 24.21 41.01 2.03
CA HIS A 137 25.53 41.21 1.46
C HIS A 137 25.94 42.67 1.56
N PRO A 138 27.21 43.01 1.89
CA PRO A 138 27.70 44.38 1.82
C PRO A 138 27.82 44.81 0.35
N ARG A 139 27.57 46.08 0.05
CA ARG A 139 27.80 46.64 -1.28
C ARG A 139 29.18 47.26 -1.46
N VAL A 140 29.89 47.42 -0.37
CA VAL A 140 31.24 48.01 -0.31
C VAL A 140 32.16 47.11 0.52
N LYS A 141 33.47 47.25 0.29
CA LYS A 141 34.49 46.62 1.16
C LYS A 141 34.66 47.43 2.43
N GLY A 142 34.92 46.73 3.55
CA GLY A 142 35.13 47.37 4.83
C GLY A 142 35.28 46.42 6.01
N TRP A 143 35.29 46.95 7.19
CA TRP A 143 35.37 46.19 8.43
C TRP A 143 34.08 46.27 9.22
N ILE A 144 33.63 45.15 9.76
CA ILE A 144 32.51 45.09 10.70
C ILE A 144 32.99 45.60 12.04
N GLU A 145 32.50 46.74 12.47
CA GLU A 145 32.91 47.37 13.74
C GLU A 145 32.06 46.86 14.91
N THR A 146 30.74 46.80 14.70
CA THR A 146 29.83 46.25 15.70
C THR A 146 28.88 45.28 15.03
N LEU A 147 28.53 44.21 15.73
CA LEU A 147 27.57 43.22 15.31
C LEU A 147 26.52 43.04 16.41
N ASN A 148 25.28 43.48 16.15
CA ASN A 148 24.19 43.42 17.14
C ASN A 148 23.42 42.10 17.08
N ILE A 149 23.86 41.14 16.26
CA ILE A 149 23.34 39.80 16.16
C ILE A 149 24.44 38.86 16.66
N ASN A 150 24.11 38.02 17.67
CA ASN A 150 25.11 37.21 18.33
C ASN A 150 25.09 35.75 17.89
N SER A 151 23.95 35.23 17.42
CA SER A 151 23.77 33.83 17.14
C SER A 151 22.78 33.53 16.03
N VAL A 152 22.96 32.36 15.41
CA VAL A 152 21.94 31.73 14.56
C VAL A 152 20.73 31.39 15.44
N GLY A 153 19.54 31.57 14.92
CA GLY A 153 18.28 31.37 15.65
C GLY A 153 17.78 32.61 16.39
N GLU A 154 18.55 33.70 16.42
CA GLU A 154 18.13 34.97 17.03
C GLU A 154 17.02 35.63 16.19
N THR A 155 16.01 36.17 16.88
CA THR A 155 14.93 36.91 16.25
C THR A 155 15.29 38.35 16.00
N VAL A 156 15.02 38.82 14.79
CA VAL A 156 15.20 40.22 14.39
C VAL A 156 13.90 40.84 13.93
N THR A 157 13.73 42.13 14.22
CA THR A 157 12.57 42.89 13.76
C THR A 157 12.98 43.82 12.62
N LYS A 158 12.08 44.07 11.68
CA LYS A 158 12.30 45.02 10.58
C LYS A 158 12.72 46.39 11.15
N GLY A 159 13.83 46.94 10.64
CA GLY A 159 14.38 48.23 11.11
C GLY A 159 15.26 48.14 12.35
N GLN A 160 15.49 46.94 12.92
CA GLN A 160 16.47 46.74 13.99
C GLN A 160 17.87 46.92 13.42
N ALA A 161 18.75 47.62 14.16
CA ALA A 161 20.16 47.74 13.82
C ALA A 161 20.84 46.37 13.90
N ILE A 162 21.54 45.94 12.86
CA ILE A 162 22.15 44.62 12.78
C ILE A 162 23.67 44.65 12.83
N TYR A 163 24.30 45.53 12.08
CA TYR A 163 25.75 45.70 12.12
C TYR A 163 26.14 47.13 11.77
N SER A 164 27.35 47.56 12.16
CA SER A 164 27.97 48.77 11.65
C SER A 164 29.21 48.41 10.83
N LEU A 165 29.40 49.18 9.75
CA LEU A 165 30.48 48.97 8.80
C LEU A 165 31.33 50.21 8.72
N TYR A 166 32.64 50.09 8.89
CA TYR A 166 33.62 51.08 8.49
C TYR A 166 34.10 50.80 7.07
N SER A 167 34.00 51.76 6.19
CA SER A 167 34.47 51.64 4.81
C SER A 167 34.98 53.00 4.32
N PRO A 168 36.21 53.09 3.81
CA PRO A 168 36.74 54.31 3.22
C PRO A 168 35.86 54.79 2.04
N GLU A 169 35.24 53.87 1.31
CA GLU A 169 34.35 54.22 0.18
C GLU A 169 33.07 54.89 0.67
N LEU A 170 32.49 54.45 1.78
CA LEU A 170 31.32 55.08 2.40
C LEU A 170 31.67 56.46 2.96
N VAL A 171 32.86 56.63 3.56
CA VAL A 171 33.34 57.93 4.02
C VAL A 171 33.50 58.90 2.89
N ASN A 172 34.23 58.51 1.83
CA ASN A 172 34.41 59.34 0.62
C ASN A 172 33.09 59.76 -0.03
N ALA A 173 32.13 58.83 -0.17
CA ALA A 173 30.80 59.11 -0.71
C ALA A 173 30.00 60.13 0.13
N GLN A 174 30.14 60.09 1.45
CA GLN A 174 29.55 61.06 2.38
C GLN A 174 30.23 62.43 2.26
N GLU A 175 31.57 62.48 2.14
CA GLU A 175 32.32 63.72 1.93
C GLU A 175 31.93 64.39 0.63
N GLU A 176 31.82 63.64 -0.47
CA GLU A 176 31.31 64.14 -1.75
C GLU A 176 29.91 64.79 -1.63
N PHE A 177 29.00 64.12 -0.87
CA PHE A 177 27.66 64.68 -0.65
C PHE A 177 27.69 65.95 0.20
N VAL A 178 28.47 66.03 1.24
CA VAL A 178 28.65 67.21 2.08
C VAL A 178 29.27 68.35 1.26
N LEU A 179 30.25 68.07 0.41
CA LEU A 179 30.83 69.05 -0.51
C LEU A 179 29.81 69.56 -1.53
N ALA A 180 28.97 68.69 -2.12
CA ALA A 180 27.89 69.08 -3.01
C ALA A 180 26.89 70.03 -2.33
N LEU A 181 26.53 69.73 -1.05
CA LEU A 181 25.65 70.54 -0.23
C LEU A 181 26.26 71.94 0.04
N SER A 182 27.57 72.05 0.32
CA SER A 182 28.25 73.33 0.57
C SER A 182 28.28 74.21 -0.67
N ARG A 183 28.44 73.62 -1.85
CA ARG A 183 28.42 74.31 -3.17
C ARG A 183 27.02 74.68 -3.64
N LYS A 184 25.95 74.25 -2.96
CA LYS A 184 24.54 74.49 -3.27
C LYS A 184 24.16 74.13 -4.71
N ASN A 185 24.88 73.18 -5.31
CA ASN A 185 24.62 72.74 -6.69
C ASN A 185 23.65 71.56 -6.70
N THR A 186 22.41 71.82 -7.10
CA THR A 186 21.33 70.82 -7.07
C THR A 186 21.60 69.56 -7.88
N ARG A 187 22.34 69.71 -9.03
CA ARG A 187 22.72 68.59 -9.89
C ARG A 187 23.72 67.64 -9.18
N LEU A 188 24.77 68.24 -8.53
CA LEU A 188 25.75 67.51 -7.79
C LEU A 188 25.12 66.87 -6.55
N ILE A 189 24.26 67.55 -5.83
CA ILE A 189 23.53 67.01 -4.68
C ILE A 189 22.74 65.79 -5.06
N LYS A 190 21.98 65.83 -6.17
CA LYS A 190 21.21 64.69 -6.68
C LYS A 190 22.12 63.52 -7.05
N ALA A 191 23.23 63.77 -7.74
CA ALA A 191 24.17 62.73 -8.13
C ALA A 191 24.82 62.03 -6.93
N ALA A 192 25.34 62.83 -5.96
CA ALA A 192 25.94 62.31 -4.74
C ALA A 192 24.94 61.54 -3.84
N LYS A 193 23.68 62.03 -3.73
CA LYS A 193 22.61 61.32 -3.04
C LYS A 193 22.31 59.99 -3.68
N ASN A 194 22.22 59.93 -5.01
CA ASN A 194 21.99 58.69 -5.72
C ASN A 194 23.14 57.68 -5.52
N ARG A 195 24.40 58.16 -5.42
CA ARG A 195 25.55 57.33 -5.08
C ARG A 195 25.42 56.71 -3.70
N LEU A 196 25.05 57.52 -2.68
CA LEU A 196 24.82 57.01 -1.30
C LEU A 196 23.73 55.97 -1.27
N LEU A 197 22.63 56.14 -1.99
CA LEU A 197 21.55 55.15 -2.14
C LEU A 197 22.04 53.89 -2.84
N ALA A 198 22.85 54.01 -3.90
CA ALA A 198 23.44 52.88 -4.59
C ALA A 198 24.36 52.04 -3.72
N LEU A 199 25.04 52.68 -2.74
CA LEU A 199 25.85 52.04 -1.70
C LEU A 199 25.02 51.49 -0.54
N ASN A 200 23.69 51.55 -0.61
CA ASN A 200 22.74 51.10 0.38
C ASN A 200 22.79 51.80 1.74
N ILE A 201 23.23 53.06 1.73
CA ILE A 201 23.17 53.88 2.95
C ILE A 201 21.70 54.17 3.28
N PRO A 202 21.24 53.93 4.52
CA PRO A 202 19.85 54.15 4.92
C PRO A 202 19.41 55.61 4.68
N ASN A 203 18.15 55.81 4.29
CA ASN A 203 17.60 57.16 4.04
C ASN A 203 17.69 58.06 5.26
N GLU A 204 17.52 57.51 6.45
CA GLU A 204 17.64 58.20 7.76
C GLU A 204 19.07 58.74 7.97
N ALA A 205 20.07 57.92 7.63
CA ALA A 205 21.49 58.32 7.72
C ALA A 205 21.82 59.43 6.69
N ILE A 206 21.27 59.35 5.47
CA ILE A 206 21.40 60.41 4.44
C ILE A 206 20.73 61.69 4.91
N ALA A 207 19.54 61.65 5.48
CA ALA A 207 18.84 62.79 6.02
C ALA A 207 19.58 63.44 7.21
N GLU A 208 20.14 62.62 8.07
CA GLU A 208 20.99 63.07 9.18
C GLU A 208 22.26 63.77 8.66
N LEU A 209 22.95 63.17 7.67
CA LEU A 209 24.12 63.71 7.03
C LEU A 209 23.81 65.08 6.35
N GLN A 210 22.64 65.18 5.73
CA GLN A 210 22.17 66.40 5.09
C GLN A 210 21.97 67.54 6.11
N ARG A 211 21.49 67.22 7.33
CA ARG A 211 21.24 68.18 8.42
C ARG A 211 22.49 68.51 9.16
N SER A 212 23.25 67.50 9.61
CA SER A 212 24.43 67.67 10.49
C SER A 212 25.69 68.10 9.73
N ARG A 213 25.78 67.72 8.44
CA ARG A 213 26.97 67.86 7.57
C ARG A 213 28.22 67.23 8.18
N LYS A 214 28.04 66.27 9.14
CA LYS A 214 29.13 65.54 9.76
C LYS A 214 29.22 64.15 9.18
N VAL A 215 30.36 63.82 8.59
CA VAL A 215 30.65 62.50 8.05
C VAL A 215 30.77 61.51 9.22
N LYS A 216 30.11 60.37 9.08
CA LYS A 216 30.24 59.25 10.00
C LYS A 216 31.22 58.22 9.45
N GLN A 217 32.20 57.82 10.23
CA GLN A 217 33.13 56.76 9.82
C GLN A 217 32.45 55.40 9.82
N GLN A 218 31.56 55.15 10.75
CA GLN A 218 30.77 53.94 10.89
C GLN A 218 29.33 54.20 10.41
N VAL A 219 28.84 53.33 9.51
CA VAL A 219 27.45 53.37 9.01
C VAL A 219 26.71 52.15 9.51
N THR A 220 25.63 52.36 10.25
CA THR A 220 24.76 51.28 10.76
C THR A 220 23.78 50.80 9.68
N PHE A 221 23.65 49.51 9.52
CA PHE A 221 22.72 48.85 8.62
C PHE A 221 21.61 48.15 9.42
N TYR A 222 20.43 48.13 8.85
CA TYR A 222 19.20 47.71 9.53
C TYR A 222 18.58 46.50 8.82
N ALA A 223 17.81 45.69 9.57
CA ALA A 223 17.09 44.53 9.05
C ALA A 223 16.02 44.96 8.04
N PRO A 224 16.02 44.41 6.83
CA PRO A 224 15.03 44.76 5.81
C PRO A 224 13.66 44.11 6.08
N GLN A 225 13.64 43.02 6.85
CA GLN A 225 12.44 42.29 7.27
C GLN A 225 12.58 41.75 8.69
N SER A 226 11.43 41.41 9.28
CA SER A 226 11.41 40.64 10.54
C SER A 226 11.58 39.17 10.23
N GLY A 227 12.20 38.40 11.14
CA GLY A 227 12.43 36.98 10.96
C GLY A 227 13.46 36.41 11.94
N VAL A 228 14.03 35.30 11.60
CA VAL A 228 15.04 34.59 12.38
C VAL A 228 16.33 34.49 11.55
N VAL A 229 17.45 34.69 12.20
CA VAL A 229 18.78 34.53 11.58
C VAL A 229 19.02 33.07 11.30
N GLU A 230 19.10 32.70 10.01
CA GLU A 230 19.34 31.33 9.56
C GLU A 230 20.82 30.98 9.55
N ASN A 231 21.64 31.92 9.07
CA ASN A 231 23.08 31.74 8.98
C ASN A 231 23.78 33.03 9.43
N LEU A 232 24.91 32.92 10.08
CA LEU A 232 25.74 34.02 10.52
C LEU A 232 27.23 33.69 10.26
N SER A 233 27.74 34.25 9.16
CA SER A 233 29.06 33.94 8.64
C SER A 233 30.15 34.93 9.10
N ILE A 234 29.80 35.99 9.87
CA ILE A 234 30.70 37.08 10.28
C ILE A 234 30.80 37.25 11.78
N ARG A 235 31.84 37.98 12.19
CA ARG A 235 32.04 38.43 13.56
C ARG A 235 32.52 39.88 13.53
N GLU A 236 32.52 40.55 14.67
CA GLU A 236 33.17 41.86 14.84
C GLU A 236 34.64 41.80 14.45
N GLY A 237 35.12 42.83 13.80
CA GLY A 237 36.48 42.90 13.27
C GLY A 237 36.70 42.22 11.92
N PHE A 238 35.71 41.49 11.38
CA PHE A 238 35.84 40.87 10.04
C PHE A 238 35.94 41.90 8.93
N TYR A 239 36.89 41.68 8.01
CA TYR A 239 36.94 42.38 6.76
C TYR A 239 35.98 41.72 5.75
N VAL A 240 35.10 42.50 5.15
CA VAL A 240 34.10 42.06 4.21
C VAL A 240 34.23 42.79 2.88
N GLN A 241 33.78 42.16 1.81
CA GLN A 241 33.79 42.72 0.47
C GLN A 241 32.48 42.40 -0.25
N PRO A 242 32.12 43.10 -1.36
CA PRO A 242 30.94 42.81 -2.15
C PRO A 242 30.93 41.34 -2.54
N GLY A 243 29.75 40.68 -2.38
CA GLY A 243 29.58 39.23 -2.60
C GLY A 243 29.79 38.35 -1.38
N THR A 244 30.42 38.85 -0.29
CA THR A 244 30.46 38.11 0.97
C THR A 244 29.06 38.05 1.59
N MET A 245 28.54 36.82 1.80
CA MET A 245 27.29 36.65 2.55
C MET A 245 27.57 36.88 4.03
N LEU A 246 26.92 37.89 4.63
CA LEU A 246 27.08 38.19 6.04
C LEU A 246 26.20 37.28 6.90
N PHE A 247 24.94 37.22 6.60
CA PHE A 247 23.95 36.41 7.25
C PHE A 247 22.67 36.36 6.35
N SER A 248 21.74 35.46 6.73
CA SER A 248 20.42 35.37 6.14
C SER A 248 19.33 35.50 7.20
N ILE A 249 18.20 36.12 6.83
CA ILE A 249 17.04 36.30 7.69
C ILE A 249 15.86 35.60 7.00
N GLY A 250 15.29 34.56 7.66
CA GLY A 250 14.12 33.84 7.20
C GLY A 250 12.86 34.25 7.96
N ASP A 251 11.78 34.49 7.24
CA ASP A 251 10.46 34.66 7.83
C ASP A 251 9.86 33.26 8.12
N LEU A 252 9.57 32.99 9.38
CA LEU A 252 8.99 31.73 9.83
C LEU A 252 7.47 31.75 9.97
N THR A 253 6.78 32.78 9.52
CA THR A 253 5.30 32.83 9.55
C THR A 253 4.66 31.77 8.66
N GLU A 254 5.40 31.32 7.68
CA GLU A 254 5.08 30.26 6.75
C GLU A 254 6.33 29.42 6.52
N VAL A 255 6.17 28.12 6.55
CA VAL A 255 7.27 27.17 6.34
C VAL A 255 6.95 26.23 5.19
N TRP A 256 7.99 25.74 4.56
CA TRP A 256 7.88 24.65 3.61
C TRP A 256 8.20 23.32 4.30
N VAL A 257 7.58 22.25 3.81
CA VAL A 257 7.97 20.90 4.16
C VAL A 257 8.29 20.17 2.86
N GLU A 258 9.50 19.68 2.74
CA GLU A 258 9.90 18.84 1.62
C GLU A 258 9.62 17.40 2.01
N ALA A 259 8.58 16.82 1.39
CA ALA A 259 8.17 15.44 1.57
C ALA A 259 8.75 14.55 0.47
N GLU A 260 9.10 13.31 0.80
CA GLU A 260 9.70 12.34 -0.10
C GLU A 260 8.68 11.26 -0.47
N VAL A 261 8.11 11.34 -1.66
CA VAL A 261 7.10 10.41 -2.16
C VAL A 261 7.75 9.34 -3.01
N LEU A 262 7.46 8.07 -2.74
CA LEU A 262 7.98 6.94 -3.52
C LEU A 262 7.53 7.02 -4.99
N GLU A 263 8.39 6.65 -5.93
CA GLU A 263 8.14 6.67 -7.37
C GLU A 263 6.79 6.04 -7.75
N ARG A 264 6.48 4.87 -7.20
CA ARG A 264 5.20 4.16 -7.44
C ARG A 264 3.95 4.92 -6.99
N GLN A 265 4.08 5.91 -6.12
CA GLN A 265 2.98 6.72 -5.58
C GLN A 265 2.97 8.13 -6.17
N ALA A 266 4.03 8.52 -6.86
CA ALA A 266 4.23 9.87 -7.41
C ALA A 266 3.10 10.30 -8.37
N GLY A 267 2.57 9.36 -9.17
CA GLY A 267 1.47 9.62 -10.09
C GLY A 267 0.12 9.95 -9.44
N PHE A 268 -0.01 9.79 -8.13
CA PHE A 268 -1.25 10.08 -7.38
C PHE A 268 -1.20 11.38 -6.58
N VAL A 269 -0.09 12.13 -6.65
CA VAL A 269 0.07 13.44 -6.01
C VAL A 269 -0.13 14.53 -7.02
N PHE A 270 -0.97 15.51 -6.69
CA PHE A 270 -1.23 16.67 -7.53
C PHE A 270 -1.05 17.96 -6.72
N VAL A 271 -0.75 19.05 -7.43
CA VAL A 271 -0.72 20.39 -6.84
C VAL A 271 -2.12 20.71 -6.30
N ASP A 272 -2.16 21.41 -5.16
CA ASP A 272 -3.36 21.74 -4.36
C ASP A 272 -4.00 20.55 -3.59
N ASP A 273 -3.44 19.34 -3.63
CA ASP A 273 -3.91 18.26 -2.78
C ASP A 273 -3.78 18.63 -1.29
N ASN A 274 -4.78 18.23 -0.50
CA ASN A 274 -4.78 18.49 0.93
C ASN A 274 -3.75 17.60 1.64
N VAL A 275 -3.08 18.19 2.63
CA VAL A 275 -2.02 17.52 3.38
C VAL A 275 -2.26 17.68 4.86
N ALA A 276 -2.19 16.58 5.59
CA ALA A 276 -2.13 16.56 7.04
C ALA A 276 -0.70 16.21 7.50
N MET A 277 -0.17 16.96 8.44
CA MET A 277 1.16 16.77 8.98
C MET A 277 1.11 16.62 10.51
N THR A 278 1.89 15.69 11.04
CA THR A 278 2.11 15.51 12.47
C THR A 278 3.61 15.52 12.76
N LEU A 279 3.95 15.97 13.96
CA LEU A 279 5.34 16.04 14.43
C LEU A 279 5.45 15.25 15.73
N ASP A 280 6.46 14.43 15.85
CA ASP A 280 6.72 13.65 17.07
C ASP A 280 7.06 14.57 18.27
N PHE A 281 7.64 15.74 17.99
CA PHE A 281 7.95 16.77 18.99
C PHE A 281 6.71 17.41 19.64
N LEU A 282 5.56 17.41 18.94
CA LEU A 282 4.29 17.99 19.41
C LEU A 282 3.15 16.97 19.21
N PRO A 283 3.12 15.91 20.01
CA PRO A 283 2.14 14.85 19.85
C PRO A 283 0.70 15.38 20.03
N GLY A 284 -0.24 14.84 19.25
CA GLY A 284 -1.64 15.22 19.29
C GLY A 284 -2.01 16.49 18.51
N LYS A 285 -1.05 17.18 17.89
CA LYS A 285 -1.31 18.31 16.98
C LYS A 285 -1.18 17.86 15.54
N THR A 286 -2.13 18.28 14.74
CA THR A 286 -2.13 18.08 13.28
C THR A 286 -2.16 19.44 12.60
N TRP A 287 -1.27 19.64 11.65
CA TRP A 287 -1.24 20.82 10.79
C TRP A 287 -1.86 20.48 9.45
N GLN A 288 -2.68 21.37 8.94
CA GLN A 288 -3.25 21.26 7.61
C GLN A 288 -2.48 22.16 6.65
N GLY A 289 -2.18 21.65 5.48
CA GLY A 289 -1.46 22.33 4.44
C GLY A 289 -1.90 21.86 3.06
N LYS A 290 -1.15 22.25 2.05
CA LYS A 290 -1.38 21.89 0.66
C LYS A 290 -0.09 21.55 -0.04
N VAL A 291 -0.20 20.72 -1.09
CA VAL A 291 0.87 20.52 -2.04
C VAL A 291 1.03 21.80 -2.85
N ASP A 292 2.20 22.43 -2.72
CA ASP A 292 2.54 23.69 -3.39
C ASP A 292 3.25 23.45 -4.73
N TYR A 293 4.23 22.51 -4.71
CA TYR A 293 5.04 22.22 -5.89
C TYR A 293 5.51 20.77 -5.90
N ILE A 294 5.58 20.19 -7.08
CA ILE A 294 6.09 18.84 -7.31
C ILE A 294 7.37 18.96 -8.13
N TYR A 295 8.49 18.51 -7.58
CA TYR A 295 9.76 18.56 -8.30
C TYR A 295 9.76 17.57 -9.46
N PRO A 296 10.20 17.99 -10.67
CA PRO A 296 10.15 17.13 -11.86
C PRO A 296 11.27 16.09 -11.92
N THR A 297 12.03 15.94 -10.86
CA THR A 297 13.19 15.04 -10.76
C THR A 297 13.01 14.03 -9.66
N LEU A 298 13.47 12.80 -9.89
CA LEU A 298 13.54 11.74 -8.91
C LEU A 298 14.96 11.69 -8.32
N ASP A 299 15.05 11.43 -7.03
CA ASP A 299 16.31 11.06 -6.40
C ASP A 299 16.62 9.59 -6.75
N SER A 300 17.75 9.36 -7.41
CA SER A 300 18.14 8.03 -7.90
C SER A 300 18.55 7.07 -6.78
N GLN A 301 18.96 7.57 -5.61
CA GLN A 301 19.39 6.75 -4.49
C GLN A 301 18.20 6.26 -3.68
N THR A 302 17.27 7.16 -3.38
CA THR A 302 16.09 6.85 -2.58
C THR A 302 14.89 6.41 -3.42
N ARG A 303 14.92 6.63 -4.73
CA ARG A 303 13.79 6.44 -5.67
C ARG A 303 12.54 7.17 -5.20
N THR A 304 12.73 8.39 -4.72
CA THR A 304 11.67 9.26 -4.26
C THR A 304 11.58 10.51 -5.12
N MET A 305 10.37 11.04 -5.22
CA MET A 305 10.08 12.35 -5.78
C MET A 305 9.88 13.34 -4.63
N LYS A 306 10.56 14.47 -4.68
CA LYS A 306 10.37 15.54 -3.71
C LYS A 306 9.09 16.29 -4.01
N VAL A 307 8.31 16.54 -2.97
CA VAL A 307 7.08 17.31 -3.01
C VAL A 307 7.16 18.42 -1.97
N ARG A 308 7.01 19.67 -2.42
CA ARG A 308 6.98 20.84 -1.53
C ARG A 308 5.57 21.07 -1.04
N LEU A 309 5.44 21.14 0.26
CA LEU A 309 4.20 21.38 0.96
C LEU A 309 4.30 22.71 1.69
N ARG A 310 3.20 23.46 1.76
CA ARG A 310 3.13 24.77 2.40
C ARG A 310 2.27 24.71 3.65
N PHE A 311 2.80 25.26 4.76
CA PHE A 311 2.12 25.29 6.04
C PHE A 311 2.21 26.67 6.69
N ASP A 312 1.08 27.18 7.19
CA ASP A 312 1.01 28.35 8.03
C ASP A 312 1.66 28.06 9.41
N ASN A 313 2.49 28.98 9.89
CA ASN A 313 3.20 28.83 11.15
C ASN A 313 3.07 30.09 12.04
N LYS A 314 1.82 30.54 12.23
CA LYS A 314 1.51 31.78 12.99
C LYS A 314 2.07 31.81 14.42
N ASN A 315 2.21 30.65 15.04
CA ASN A 315 2.67 30.49 16.42
C ASN A 315 4.15 30.11 16.52
N PHE A 316 4.89 30.08 15.41
CA PHE A 316 6.31 29.68 15.34
C PHE A 316 6.61 28.32 15.97
N ALA A 317 5.60 27.42 15.98
CA ALA A 317 5.72 26.07 16.52
C ALA A 317 6.54 25.16 15.60
N LEU A 318 6.44 25.38 14.29
CA LEU A 318 7.20 24.66 13.27
C LEU A 318 8.57 25.31 13.13
N LYS A 319 9.62 24.56 13.42
CA LYS A 319 11.00 25.01 13.30
C LYS A 319 11.69 24.27 12.17
N PRO A 320 12.55 24.96 11.39
CA PRO A 320 13.36 24.30 10.37
C PRO A 320 14.14 23.10 10.92
N ASN A 321 14.35 22.12 10.06
CA ASN A 321 14.97 20.81 10.35
C ASN A 321 14.15 19.88 11.26
N MET A 322 12.89 20.20 11.59
CA MET A 322 12.01 19.24 12.25
C MET A 322 11.61 18.14 11.28
N PHE A 323 11.60 16.90 11.77
CA PHE A 323 11.08 15.75 11.06
C PHE A 323 9.56 15.70 11.19
N ALA A 324 8.89 15.45 10.08
CA ALA A 324 7.44 15.45 9.98
C ALA A 324 6.92 14.16 9.33
N GLN A 325 5.86 13.61 9.89
CA GLN A 325 5.05 12.59 9.23
C GLN A 325 3.94 13.29 8.44
N VAL A 326 3.82 12.93 7.19
CA VAL A 326 2.94 13.61 6.22
C VAL A 326 1.97 12.61 5.62
N ILE A 327 0.70 13.00 5.55
CA ILE A 327 -0.35 12.27 4.84
C ILE A 327 -0.87 13.20 3.75
N ILE A 328 -0.68 12.80 2.51
CA ILE A 328 -1.21 13.51 1.34
C ILE A 328 -2.49 12.80 0.92
N ASP A 329 -3.59 13.52 0.88
CA ASP A 329 -4.87 13.00 0.42
C ASP A 329 -4.96 13.21 -1.10
N GLY A 330 -4.68 12.14 -1.84
CA GLY A 330 -4.81 12.14 -3.30
C GLY A 330 -6.26 12.33 -3.75
N LYS A 331 -6.44 12.68 -5.01
CA LYS A 331 -7.78 12.84 -5.58
C LYS A 331 -8.54 11.51 -5.53
N PRO A 332 -9.83 11.55 -5.14
CA PRO A 332 -10.66 10.35 -5.18
C PRO A 332 -10.74 9.80 -6.60
N SER A 333 -10.83 8.47 -6.72
CA SER A 333 -11.06 7.81 -8.02
C SER A 333 -12.41 8.22 -8.61
N ALA A 334 -12.62 7.92 -9.89
CA ALA A 334 -13.97 7.74 -10.39
C ALA A 334 -14.70 6.67 -9.55
N GLU A 335 -16.01 6.64 -9.62
CA GLU A 335 -16.79 5.59 -8.99
C GLU A 335 -16.37 4.23 -9.58
N THR A 336 -15.95 3.32 -8.71
CA THR A 336 -15.38 2.02 -9.10
C THR A 336 -15.77 0.96 -8.07
N ILE A 337 -15.64 -0.30 -8.46
CA ILE A 337 -15.84 -1.43 -7.55
C ILE A 337 -14.69 -1.48 -6.55
N VAL A 338 -15.04 -1.48 -5.27
CA VAL A 338 -14.07 -1.50 -4.17
C VAL A 338 -14.37 -2.67 -3.23
N ILE A 339 -13.34 -3.41 -2.86
CA ILE A 339 -13.42 -4.53 -1.91
C ILE A 339 -12.45 -4.33 -0.75
N PRO A 340 -12.72 -4.92 0.44
CA PRO A 340 -11.74 -4.99 1.52
C PRO A 340 -10.49 -5.75 1.07
N LYS A 341 -9.31 -5.27 1.46
CA LYS A 341 -8.03 -5.91 1.14
C LYS A 341 -7.96 -7.37 1.60
N GLU A 342 -8.65 -7.68 2.70
CA GLU A 342 -8.72 -9.03 3.29
C GLU A 342 -9.41 -10.04 2.37
N ALA A 343 -10.31 -9.60 1.49
CA ALA A 343 -11.01 -10.47 0.55
C ALA A 343 -10.13 -10.92 -0.63
N LEU A 344 -9.02 -10.22 -0.91
CA LEU A 344 -8.15 -10.49 -2.04
C LEU A 344 -7.14 -11.59 -1.71
N ILE A 345 -7.07 -12.60 -2.56
CA ILE A 345 -6.09 -13.68 -2.53
C ILE A 345 -5.05 -13.41 -3.63
N ARG A 346 -3.78 -13.28 -3.23
CA ARG A 346 -2.64 -13.12 -4.15
C ARG A 346 -1.84 -14.40 -4.23
N THR A 347 -1.87 -15.05 -5.38
CA THR A 347 -1.16 -16.32 -5.60
C THR A 347 0.21 -16.15 -6.27
N GLY A 348 0.59 -14.92 -6.63
CA GLY A 348 1.81 -14.62 -7.37
C GLY A 348 1.65 -14.66 -8.88
N THR A 349 0.74 -15.46 -9.40
CA THR A 349 0.40 -15.55 -10.84
C THR A 349 -0.93 -14.88 -11.17
N GLN A 350 -1.88 -14.88 -10.23
CA GLN A 350 -3.22 -14.32 -10.39
C GLN A 350 -3.71 -13.73 -9.07
N ASP A 351 -4.47 -12.66 -9.16
CA ASP A 351 -5.26 -12.12 -8.06
C ASP A 351 -6.68 -12.73 -8.14
N ARG A 352 -7.20 -13.22 -7.01
CA ARG A 352 -8.47 -13.95 -6.94
C ARG A 352 -9.35 -13.48 -5.79
N VAL A 353 -10.64 -13.65 -5.94
CA VAL A 353 -11.66 -13.38 -4.91
C VAL A 353 -12.64 -14.54 -4.88
N VAL A 354 -13.15 -14.89 -3.69
CA VAL A 354 -14.15 -15.93 -3.53
C VAL A 354 -15.53 -15.29 -3.47
N LEU A 355 -16.39 -15.64 -4.42
CA LEU A 355 -17.81 -15.28 -4.42
C LEU A 355 -18.59 -16.19 -3.48
N ALA A 356 -19.56 -15.64 -2.77
CA ALA A 356 -20.59 -16.36 -2.04
C ALA A 356 -21.89 -16.32 -2.86
N LEU A 357 -22.27 -17.46 -3.46
CA LEU A 357 -23.44 -17.57 -4.34
C LEU A 357 -24.74 -17.84 -3.59
N GLY A 358 -24.66 -18.05 -2.27
CA GLY A 358 -25.78 -18.46 -1.42
C GLY A 358 -25.77 -19.98 -1.17
N ASP A 359 -26.63 -20.44 -0.24
CA ASP A 359 -26.86 -21.85 0.09
C ASP A 359 -25.58 -22.68 0.35
N GLY A 360 -24.52 -22.03 0.89
CA GLY A 360 -23.23 -22.67 1.14
C GLY A 360 -22.39 -22.89 -0.12
N GLN A 361 -22.73 -22.26 -1.23
CA GLN A 361 -21.99 -22.33 -2.48
C GLN A 361 -20.98 -21.19 -2.60
N PHE A 362 -19.75 -21.53 -2.97
CA PHE A 362 -18.64 -20.61 -3.13
C PHE A 362 -17.92 -20.87 -4.46
N LYS A 363 -17.45 -19.80 -5.09
CA LYS A 363 -16.69 -19.89 -6.35
C LYS A 363 -15.52 -18.92 -6.33
N SER A 364 -14.32 -19.42 -6.58
CA SER A 364 -13.13 -18.58 -6.75
C SER A 364 -13.04 -18.06 -8.18
N ILE A 365 -12.87 -16.75 -8.33
CA ILE A 365 -12.73 -16.08 -9.63
C ILE A 365 -11.46 -15.25 -9.68
N ALA A 366 -10.87 -15.14 -10.86
CA ALA A 366 -9.76 -14.23 -11.11
C ALA A 366 -10.29 -12.79 -11.23
N VAL A 367 -9.53 -11.84 -10.73
CA VAL A 367 -9.87 -10.42 -10.78
C VAL A 367 -8.66 -9.59 -11.17
N ASP A 368 -8.91 -8.49 -11.87
CA ASP A 368 -7.89 -7.47 -12.14
C ASP A 368 -7.97 -6.37 -11.10
N VAL A 369 -6.86 -6.13 -10.40
CA VAL A 369 -6.79 -5.15 -9.33
C VAL A 369 -6.23 -3.81 -9.80
N GLY A 370 -6.80 -2.72 -9.30
CA GLY A 370 -6.34 -1.36 -9.52
C GLY A 370 -5.59 -0.79 -8.31
N ARG A 371 -5.99 0.43 -7.92
CA ARG A 371 -5.41 1.17 -6.80
C ARG A 371 -5.81 0.57 -5.44
N SER A 372 -5.01 0.87 -4.42
CA SER A 372 -5.30 0.49 -3.03
C SER A 372 -5.02 1.67 -2.10
N ASP A 373 -5.89 1.88 -1.12
CA ASP A 373 -5.69 2.85 -0.03
C ASP A 373 -5.07 2.21 1.23
N GLY A 374 -4.74 0.90 1.14
CA GLY A 374 -4.19 0.12 2.26
C GLY A 374 -5.25 -0.67 3.04
N LYS A 375 -6.53 -0.27 3.01
CA LYS A 375 -7.66 -0.99 3.60
C LYS A 375 -8.57 -1.60 2.53
N GLN A 376 -8.75 -0.89 1.44
CA GLN A 376 -9.60 -1.26 0.32
C GLN A 376 -8.78 -1.33 -0.97
N ILE A 377 -9.29 -2.10 -1.94
CA ILE A 377 -8.66 -2.31 -3.24
C ILE A 377 -9.73 -2.10 -4.32
N GLU A 378 -9.36 -1.36 -5.35
CA GLU A 378 -10.12 -1.16 -6.56
C GLU A 378 -10.06 -2.42 -7.42
N ILE A 379 -11.19 -2.84 -7.96
CA ILE A 379 -11.28 -3.94 -8.91
C ILE A 379 -11.64 -3.37 -10.27
N LEU A 380 -10.79 -3.61 -11.26
CA LEU A 380 -10.94 -3.12 -12.63
C LEU A 380 -11.80 -4.06 -13.46
N ALA A 381 -11.69 -5.37 -13.22
CA ALA A 381 -12.46 -6.40 -13.92
C ALA A 381 -12.64 -7.65 -13.05
N GLY A 382 -13.69 -8.44 -13.34
CA GLY A 382 -13.95 -9.73 -12.69
C GLY A 382 -15.04 -9.72 -11.63
N LEU A 383 -15.52 -8.55 -11.16
CA LEU A 383 -16.60 -8.42 -10.18
C LEU A 383 -17.72 -7.50 -10.66
N SER A 384 -18.91 -7.74 -10.15
CA SER A 384 -20.10 -6.89 -10.32
C SER A 384 -20.53 -6.27 -9.00
N ALA A 385 -21.16 -5.09 -9.03
CA ALA A 385 -21.58 -4.37 -7.82
C ALA A 385 -22.64 -5.10 -6.98
N SER A 386 -23.30 -6.15 -7.53
CA SER A 386 -24.28 -6.97 -6.82
C SER A 386 -23.68 -8.19 -6.12
N ASP A 387 -22.42 -8.52 -6.42
CA ASP A 387 -21.78 -9.74 -5.94
C ASP A 387 -21.58 -9.70 -4.43
N THR A 388 -21.59 -10.87 -3.81
CA THR A 388 -21.23 -11.04 -2.41
C THR A 388 -19.91 -11.79 -2.35
N ILE A 389 -18.92 -11.24 -1.66
CA ILE A 389 -17.57 -11.79 -1.56
C ILE A 389 -17.28 -12.27 -0.14
N VAL A 390 -16.36 -13.20 -0.03
CA VAL A 390 -15.86 -13.73 1.24
C VAL A 390 -14.69 -12.86 1.73
N THR A 391 -14.75 -12.42 2.99
CA THR A 391 -13.73 -11.59 3.63
C THR A 391 -12.91 -12.33 4.69
N SER A 392 -13.29 -13.58 5.05
CA SER A 392 -12.52 -14.42 5.98
C SER A 392 -12.57 -15.88 5.55
N ALA A 393 -11.54 -16.66 5.88
CA ALA A 393 -11.38 -18.07 5.48
C ALA A 393 -11.31 -18.30 3.95
N GLN A 394 -11.09 -17.24 3.16
CA GLN A 394 -11.07 -17.25 1.70
C GLN A 394 -10.02 -18.22 1.12
N PHE A 395 -8.86 -18.38 1.75
CA PHE A 395 -7.81 -19.31 1.28
C PHE A 395 -8.25 -20.79 1.31
N LEU A 396 -9.02 -21.18 2.33
CA LEU A 396 -9.54 -22.54 2.41
C LEU A 396 -10.55 -22.81 1.30
N LEU A 397 -11.43 -21.84 1.07
CA LEU A 397 -12.46 -21.92 0.02
C LEU A 397 -11.85 -21.88 -1.38
N ASP A 398 -10.83 -21.04 -1.61
CA ASP A 398 -10.09 -20.98 -2.89
C ASP A 398 -9.38 -22.31 -3.19
N SER A 399 -8.70 -22.89 -2.21
CA SER A 399 -8.03 -24.18 -2.37
C SER A 399 -9.00 -25.29 -2.77
N GLU A 400 -10.16 -25.34 -2.15
CA GLU A 400 -11.17 -26.35 -2.46
C GLU A 400 -11.85 -26.11 -3.83
N SER A 401 -12.14 -24.85 -4.15
CA SER A 401 -12.67 -24.44 -5.45
C SER A 401 -11.70 -24.78 -6.60
N SER A 402 -10.41 -24.57 -6.40
CA SER A 402 -9.37 -24.88 -7.39
C SER A 402 -9.27 -26.39 -7.65
N LYS A 403 -9.26 -27.21 -6.59
CA LYS A 403 -9.29 -28.68 -6.73
C LYS A 403 -10.49 -29.16 -7.49
N THR A 404 -11.69 -28.63 -7.18
CA THR A 404 -12.94 -29.02 -7.84
C THR A 404 -12.93 -28.62 -9.32
N SER A 405 -12.33 -27.47 -9.67
CA SER A 405 -12.15 -27.05 -11.06
C SER A 405 -11.29 -28.02 -11.86
N ASP A 406 -10.17 -28.44 -11.26
CA ASP A 406 -9.22 -29.34 -11.93
C ASP A 406 -9.84 -30.74 -12.12
N PHE A 407 -10.55 -31.27 -11.12
CA PHE A 407 -11.29 -32.53 -11.26
C PHE A 407 -12.37 -32.47 -12.32
N LYS A 408 -13.16 -31.37 -12.40
CA LYS A 408 -14.20 -31.25 -13.44
C LYS A 408 -13.62 -31.10 -14.84
N ARG A 409 -12.45 -30.47 -15.00
CA ARG A 409 -11.76 -30.43 -16.32
C ARG A 409 -11.26 -31.79 -16.73
N MET A 410 -10.73 -32.61 -15.83
CA MET A 410 -10.35 -33.97 -16.12
C MET A 410 -11.57 -34.84 -16.56
N SER A 411 -12.68 -34.78 -15.81
CA SER A 411 -13.87 -35.54 -16.13
C SER A 411 -14.61 -35.03 -17.41
N ALA A 412 -14.49 -33.76 -17.76
CA ALA A 412 -15.03 -33.23 -19.02
C ALA A 412 -14.20 -33.68 -20.23
N MET A 413 -12.88 -33.84 -20.08
CA MET A 413 -12.02 -34.43 -21.09
C MET A 413 -12.35 -35.91 -21.34
N ASP A 414 -12.77 -36.63 -20.28
CA ASP A 414 -13.20 -38.03 -20.37
C ASP A 414 -14.60 -38.18 -21.04
N MET A 415 -15.49 -37.17 -20.94
CA MET A 415 -16.83 -37.21 -21.52
C MET A 415 -16.87 -36.78 -22.99
N ASP A 416 -15.97 -35.97 -23.48
CA ASP A 416 -15.87 -35.60 -24.89
C ASP A 416 -15.27 -36.73 -25.78
N MET A 417 -14.81 -37.82 -25.18
CA MET A 417 -14.32 -38.98 -25.90
C MET A 417 -15.40 -40.07 -26.17
N ASP A 418 -16.62 -39.92 -25.60
CA ASP A 418 -17.65 -40.96 -25.72
C ASP A 418 -18.73 -40.71 -26.79
N MET A 419 -18.60 -39.68 -27.65
CA MET A 419 -19.58 -39.38 -28.69
C MET A 419 -18.98 -39.30 -30.09
N ASP A 420 -18.23 -40.26 -30.53
CA ASP A 420 -18.08 -40.62 -31.96
C ASP A 420 -17.25 -41.90 -32.05
N MET A 421 -17.91 -43.07 -31.95
CA MET A 421 -17.35 -44.31 -32.40
C MET A 421 -18.41 -45.15 -33.12
N ASP A 422 -18.49 -44.96 -34.40
CA ASP A 422 -18.75 -46.07 -35.32
C ASP A 422 -17.51 -46.29 -36.20
N LEU A 423 -16.95 -47.51 -36.00
CA LEU A 423 -16.11 -48.24 -36.93
C LEU A 423 -14.77 -47.63 -37.38
N ASP A 424 -13.68 -48.02 -36.69
CA ASP A 424 -12.63 -48.83 -37.32
C ASP A 424 -11.61 -49.28 -36.25
N MET A 425 -11.41 -50.59 -36.15
CA MET A 425 -10.35 -51.19 -35.33
C MET A 425 -9.00 -50.90 -35.96
N GLU A 426 -8.25 -49.96 -35.39
CA GLU A 426 -6.78 -49.99 -35.45
C GLU A 426 -6.19 -49.36 -34.19
N ASN A 427 -5.44 -50.16 -33.48
CA ASN A 427 -4.61 -49.96 -32.32
C ASN A 427 -3.99 -48.56 -32.20
N THR A 428 -4.50 -47.69 -31.30
CA THR A 428 -3.79 -46.46 -30.95
C THR A 428 -3.77 -46.27 -29.43
N SER A 429 -2.59 -46.52 -28.90
CA SER A 429 -2.15 -46.16 -27.54
C SER A 429 -2.40 -44.69 -27.22
N GLN A 430 -2.76 -44.38 -25.96
CA GLN A 430 -2.91 -43.06 -25.37
C GLN A 430 -1.74 -42.13 -25.75
N PRO A 431 -1.93 -40.82 -25.94
CA PRO A 431 -0.83 -39.90 -26.19
C PRO A 431 0.03 -39.74 -24.90
N VAL A 432 1.06 -40.53 -24.85
CA VAL A 432 2.09 -40.45 -23.81
C VAL A 432 2.80 -39.10 -23.94
N ALA A 433 2.88 -38.33 -22.88
CA ALA A 433 3.60 -37.05 -22.88
C ALA A 433 5.09 -37.32 -23.11
N HIS A 434 5.63 -36.85 -24.26
CA HIS A 434 7.06 -37.00 -24.57
C HIS A 434 7.75 -35.65 -24.73
N ALA A 435 9.04 -35.61 -24.36
CA ALA A 435 9.91 -34.49 -24.58
C ALA A 435 11.26 -34.98 -25.10
N GLN A 436 11.82 -34.20 -26.02
CA GLN A 436 13.18 -34.36 -26.52
C GLN A 436 14.11 -33.40 -25.78
N VAL A 437 15.28 -33.87 -25.35
CA VAL A 437 16.21 -33.10 -24.54
C VAL A 437 17.62 -33.67 -24.66
N THR A 438 18.61 -32.81 -24.61
CA THR A 438 20.02 -33.23 -24.50
C THR A 438 20.42 -33.51 -23.06
N GLY A 439 21.33 -34.44 -22.85
CA GLY A 439 21.84 -34.78 -21.52
C GLY A 439 23.12 -35.58 -21.55
N ILE A 440 23.70 -35.77 -20.34
CA ILE A 440 24.91 -36.56 -20.14
C ILE A 440 24.56 -37.76 -19.26
N ILE A 441 24.95 -38.94 -19.69
CA ILE A 441 24.79 -40.18 -18.91
C ILE A 441 25.83 -40.18 -17.79
N ASN A 442 25.39 -40.23 -16.53
CA ASN A 442 26.28 -40.30 -15.36
C ASN A 442 26.63 -41.73 -15.02
N SER A 443 25.64 -42.63 -15.01
CA SER A 443 25.81 -44.05 -14.73
C SER A 443 24.71 -44.88 -15.38
N ILE A 444 24.96 -46.16 -15.61
CA ILE A 444 24.00 -47.13 -16.19
C ILE A 444 24.04 -48.38 -15.34
N ASP A 445 22.88 -48.81 -14.92
CA ASP A 445 22.68 -50.13 -14.32
C ASP A 445 22.12 -51.08 -15.40
N SER A 446 22.94 -52.04 -15.78
CA SER A 446 22.59 -53.00 -16.85
C SER A 446 21.56 -54.01 -16.43
N ASP A 447 21.44 -54.31 -15.13
CA ASP A 447 20.53 -55.32 -14.60
C ASP A 447 19.10 -54.80 -14.49
N THR A 448 18.95 -53.52 -14.10
CA THR A 448 17.65 -52.85 -13.96
C THR A 448 17.24 -52.03 -15.18
N ARG A 449 18.17 -51.85 -16.16
CA ARG A 449 18.01 -50.96 -17.34
C ARG A 449 17.73 -49.50 -16.97
N ILE A 450 18.25 -49.03 -15.86
CA ILE A 450 18.11 -47.65 -15.42
C ILE A 450 19.39 -46.89 -15.69
N ALA A 451 19.26 -45.70 -16.33
CA ALA A 451 20.37 -44.77 -16.54
C ALA A 451 20.12 -43.47 -15.76
N ASN A 452 21.11 -43.06 -14.96
CA ASN A 452 21.13 -41.77 -14.33
C ASN A 452 21.62 -40.72 -15.34
N ILE A 453 20.75 -39.77 -15.75
CA ILE A 453 21.01 -38.80 -16.80
C ILE A 453 20.84 -37.38 -16.27
N SER A 454 21.87 -36.55 -16.45
CA SER A 454 21.82 -35.10 -16.24
C SER A 454 21.28 -34.44 -17.51
N ARG A 455 19.98 -34.14 -17.52
CA ARG A 455 19.31 -33.53 -18.68
C ARG A 455 19.34 -32.02 -18.64
N GLY A 456 19.35 -31.39 -19.81
CA GLY A 456 19.16 -29.96 -19.99
C GLY A 456 17.73 -29.47 -19.62
N PRO A 457 17.47 -28.17 -19.76
CA PRO A 457 16.14 -27.59 -19.52
C PRO A 457 15.15 -28.09 -20.58
N ILE A 458 13.87 -28.26 -20.20
CA ILE A 458 12.77 -28.58 -21.11
C ILE A 458 11.92 -27.33 -21.29
N GLU A 459 12.15 -26.60 -22.39
CA GLU A 459 11.44 -25.33 -22.65
C GLU A 459 9.93 -25.53 -22.76
N LYS A 460 9.48 -26.60 -23.43
CA LYS A 460 8.05 -26.94 -23.63
C LYS A 460 7.29 -27.04 -22.30
N TRP A 461 7.93 -27.47 -21.22
CA TRP A 461 7.32 -27.69 -19.92
C TRP A 461 7.84 -26.70 -18.85
N GLN A 462 8.66 -25.72 -19.23
CA GLN A 462 9.29 -24.75 -18.32
C GLN A 462 9.99 -25.40 -17.12
N ARG A 463 10.66 -26.55 -17.37
CA ARG A 463 11.40 -27.26 -16.32
C ARG A 463 12.90 -26.98 -16.44
N PRO A 464 13.58 -26.63 -15.34
CA PRO A 464 15.03 -26.43 -15.35
C PRO A 464 15.78 -27.75 -15.58
N ALA A 465 17.08 -27.65 -15.85
CA ALA A 465 17.97 -28.78 -15.92
C ALA A 465 17.93 -29.60 -14.61
N ALA A 466 17.97 -30.92 -14.72
CA ALA A 466 17.87 -31.82 -13.57
C ALA A 466 18.58 -33.15 -13.85
N THR A 467 19.05 -33.80 -12.79
CA THR A 467 19.59 -35.17 -12.84
C THR A 467 18.53 -36.14 -12.32
N LEU A 468 18.12 -37.07 -13.14
CA LEU A 468 17.04 -38.03 -12.86
C LEU A 468 17.42 -39.41 -13.37
N ASP A 469 16.73 -40.42 -12.81
CA ASP A 469 16.81 -41.79 -13.28
C ASP A 469 15.79 -42.03 -14.38
N PHE A 470 16.25 -42.66 -15.48
CA PHE A 470 15.43 -42.95 -16.65
C PHE A 470 15.49 -44.42 -16.97
N PHE A 471 14.35 -45.05 -17.20
CA PHE A 471 14.27 -46.40 -17.76
C PHE A 471 14.66 -46.36 -19.23
N ILE A 472 15.52 -47.30 -19.65
CA ILE A 472 15.93 -47.44 -21.06
C ILE A 472 15.04 -48.47 -21.72
N ALA A 473 14.27 -48.06 -22.73
CA ALA A 473 13.39 -48.94 -23.45
C ALA A 473 14.10 -50.15 -24.06
N ASN A 474 13.39 -51.27 -24.21
CA ASN A 474 13.96 -52.54 -24.66
C ASN A 474 14.53 -52.51 -26.09
N ASN A 475 14.09 -51.57 -26.92
CA ASN A 475 14.59 -51.36 -28.29
C ASN A 475 15.93 -50.65 -28.37
N ILE A 476 16.51 -50.15 -27.23
CA ILE A 476 17.79 -49.48 -27.19
C ILE A 476 18.84 -50.47 -26.62
N ALA A 477 19.94 -50.68 -27.36
CA ALA A 477 21.00 -51.53 -26.97
C ALA A 477 21.92 -50.91 -25.91
N LEU A 478 21.85 -51.41 -24.66
CA LEU A 478 22.68 -50.88 -23.54
C LEU A 478 24.18 -50.94 -23.77
N ALA A 479 24.67 -51.92 -24.59
CA ALA A 479 26.06 -52.08 -24.91
C ALA A 479 26.69 -50.92 -25.68
N GLN A 480 25.87 -50.03 -26.21
CA GLN A 480 26.32 -48.82 -26.95
C GLN A 480 26.36 -47.57 -26.06
N LEU A 481 25.92 -47.66 -24.82
CA LEU A 481 25.86 -46.53 -23.91
C LEU A 481 27.01 -46.62 -22.89
N SER A 482 27.62 -45.49 -22.60
CA SER A 482 28.69 -45.39 -21.61
C SER A 482 28.52 -44.15 -20.71
N ALA A 483 29.04 -44.23 -19.50
CA ALA A 483 29.10 -43.08 -18.60
C ALA A 483 29.96 -41.96 -19.22
N GLY A 484 29.49 -40.74 -19.14
CA GLY A 484 30.11 -39.56 -19.74
C GLY A 484 29.67 -39.27 -21.19
N MET A 485 28.81 -40.11 -21.80
CA MET A 485 28.32 -39.92 -23.17
C MET A 485 27.28 -38.79 -23.22
N GLU A 486 27.42 -37.88 -24.14
CA GLU A 486 26.46 -36.81 -24.43
C GLU A 486 25.43 -37.28 -25.46
N ILE A 487 24.16 -37.20 -25.11
CA ILE A 487 23.08 -37.79 -25.87
C ILE A 487 21.97 -36.78 -26.14
N ASP A 488 21.31 -36.88 -27.28
CA ASP A 488 19.98 -36.31 -27.53
C ASP A 488 18.96 -37.44 -27.46
N PHE A 489 18.00 -37.32 -26.57
CA PHE A 489 17.06 -38.40 -26.31
C PHE A 489 15.63 -37.90 -26.14
N THR A 490 14.69 -38.71 -26.58
CA THR A 490 13.27 -38.50 -26.33
C THR A 490 12.81 -39.47 -25.25
N PHE A 491 12.14 -38.97 -24.25
CA PHE A 491 11.56 -39.79 -23.20
C PHE A 491 10.06 -39.59 -23.08
N ALA A 492 9.39 -40.60 -22.63
CA ALA A 492 7.95 -40.58 -22.27
C ALA A 492 7.76 -40.66 -20.77
N ILE A 493 6.62 -40.20 -20.32
CA ILE A 493 6.19 -40.31 -18.92
C ILE A 493 5.01 -41.31 -18.91
N GLU A 494 5.20 -42.47 -18.33
CA GLU A 494 4.20 -43.48 -18.11
C GLU A 494 4.10 -43.83 -16.63
N ASN A 495 2.92 -43.69 -16.06
CA ASN A 495 2.66 -43.98 -14.62
C ASN A 495 3.62 -43.28 -13.61
N GLY A 496 4.17 -42.10 -13.97
CA GLY A 496 5.10 -41.36 -13.16
C GLY A 496 6.59 -41.77 -13.33
N GLU A 497 6.90 -42.73 -14.20
CA GLU A 497 8.24 -43.16 -14.55
C GLU A 497 8.68 -42.54 -15.88
N PHE A 498 9.99 -42.21 -16.00
CA PHE A 498 10.58 -41.63 -17.18
C PHE A 498 11.23 -42.72 -18.03
N THR A 499 10.70 -43.01 -19.22
CA THR A 499 11.22 -44.03 -20.12
C THR A 499 11.83 -43.39 -21.36
N VAL A 500 13.10 -43.65 -21.63
CA VAL A 500 13.80 -43.22 -22.87
C VAL A 500 13.33 -44.09 -24.03
N ILE A 501 12.70 -43.45 -25.04
CA ILE A 501 12.13 -44.12 -26.20
C ILE A 501 13.12 -44.15 -27.39
N THR A 502 13.80 -43.00 -27.62
CA THR A 502 14.80 -42.85 -28.67
C THR A 502 16.04 -42.16 -28.12
N LEU A 503 17.21 -42.50 -28.63
CA LEU A 503 18.47 -41.97 -28.16
C LEU A 503 19.44 -41.84 -29.34
N HIS A 504 20.12 -40.67 -29.48
CA HIS A 504 21.13 -40.39 -30.48
C HIS A 504 22.39 -39.91 -29.77
N ASP A 505 23.54 -40.47 -30.18
CA ASP A 505 24.84 -40.07 -29.67
C ASP A 505 25.31 -38.79 -30.39
N LEU A 506 25.55 -37.74 -29.58
CA LEU A 506 26.05 -36.45 -30.10
C LEU A 506 27.57 -36.43 -30.26
N SER A 507 28.31 -37.39 -29.67
CA SER A 507 29.78 -37.45 -29.73
C SER A 507 30.33 -37.81 -31.15
N LEU A 508 29.45 -38.32 -32.02
CA LEU A 508 29.82 -38.71 -33.42
C LEU A 508 29.63 -37.59 -34.45
N ILE A 509 29.21 -36.38 -34.07
CA ILE A 509 28.90 -35.28 -35.01
C ILE A 509 30.10 -34.32 -35.23
N HIS A 510 31.25 -34.54 -34.60
CA HIS A 510 32.47 -33.76 -34.81
C HIS A 510 33.51 -34.52 -35.61
N ILE A 511 33.29 -34.67 -36.91
CA ILE A 511 34.36 -34.85 -37.93
C ILE A 511 34.05 -33.95 -39.11
#